data_8538ddde884212a27c7dc58a8e287e9d
#
_entry.id   8538ddde884212a27c7dc58a8e287e9d
#
_cell.length_a   1.000
_cell.length_b   1.000
_cell.length_c   1.000
_cell.angle_alpha   90.00
_cell.angle_beta   90.00
_cell.angle_gamma   90.00
#
_symmetry.space_group_name_H-M   'P 1'
#
loop_
_entity.id
_entity.type
_entity.pdbx_description
1 polymer ?
#
loop_
_entity_poly.entity_id
_entity_poly.type
_entity_poly.pdbx_seq_one_letter_code
_entity_poly.pdbx_strand_id
1 'polypeptide(L)'
;AFDENGQADTFERKVEICQRAFQILTEIVLMREEDIIFDPNIFAVATGIEEHNQYGKAYIDAAKRIRQLMPKVHVSGGVSNLSFSFRGNDIVREAMHSCFLYHATSNGMDMGIVNPGQLTVYDDIDIELRDAIEDVLFDRSETATDNLVALAERYRGTKKEKKSNDEWRSLPIKERLSFSLVEGLDEFIEEDTEVARSELDSPIEVIEGPLMDGMNRVGDLFGEGKMFLPQVVKSARVMKKAVAYLIPFIEEEKQVKGVEGMSNGTILLATVKGDVHDIGKNIVGVVLGCNGYSIVDMGVMVPADKILSKAKEVSADIIGLSGLITPSLEEMVHVASEMKRLEFDVPLLIGGATTSVKHTAVKIEEKYPQGVFHVQDASRCVGFVA
;
A
#
# COMPACT_ATOMS: atom_id res chain seq x y z
N ALA A 1 -5.38 1.06 17.52
CA ALA A 1 -4.37 0.81 18.57
C ALA A 1 -2.97 0.81 17.97
N PHE A 2 -2.04 1.43 18.65
CA PHE A 2 -0.62 1.47 18.30
C PHE A 2 0.20 1.76 19.56
N ASP A 3 1.48 1.45 19.53
CA ASP A 3 2.44 1.74 20.58
C ASP A 3 3.73 2.35 19.99
N GLU A 4 4.79 2.40 20.78
CA GLU A 4 6.11 2.88 20.40
C GLU A 4 6.78 2.09 19.25
N ASN A 5 6.28 0.88 18.96
CA ASN A 5 6.76 0.00 17.89
C ASN A 5 5.88 0.03 16.63
N GLY A 6 4.86 0.91 16.59
CA GLY A 6 3.97 1.10 15.46
C GLY A 6 2.55 0.55 15.66
N GLN A 7 1.84 0.32 14.56
CA GLN A 7 0.45 -0.10 14.56
C GLN A 7 0.28 -1.56 15.04
N ALA A 8 -0.88 -1.84 15.63
CA ALA A 8 -1.29 -3.20 16.00
C ALA A 8 -1.82 -3.94 14.77
N ASP A 9 -0.98 -4.66 14.07
CA ASP A 9 -1.30 -5.40 12.85
C ASP A 9 -1.73 -6.85 13.12
N THR A 10 -1.12 -7.52 14.09
CA THR A 10 -1.45 -8.90 14.48
C THR A 10 -2.48 -8.99 15.59
N PHE A 11 -3.11 -10.15 15.74
CA PHE A 11 -4.02 -10.44 16.84
C PHE A 11 -3.39 -10.18 18.22
N GLU A 12 -2.18 -10.70 18.44
CA GLU A 12 -1.45 -10.60 19.69
C GLU A 12 -1.21 -9.14 20.06
N ARG A 13 -0.66 -8.34 19.11
CA ARG A 13 -0.38 -6.93 19.34
C ARG A 13 -1.64 -6.10 19.61
N LYS A 14 -2.75 -6.41 18.89
CA LYS A 14 -4.04 -5.73 19.14
C LYS A 14 -4.50 -5.95 20.59
N VAL A 15 -4.42 -7.17 21.07
CA VAL A 15 -4.84 -7.52 22.45
C VAL A 15 -3.88 -6.94 23.47
N GLU A 16 -2.57 -7.08 23.29
CA GLU A 16 -1.53 -6.61 24.22
C GLU A 16 -1.60 -5.08 24.41
N ILE A 17 -1.66 -4.33 23.33
CA ILE A 17 -1.73 -2.86 23.39
C ILE A 17 -3.01 -2.40 24.09
N CYS A 18 -4.16 -3.02 23.80
CA CYS A 18 -5.42 -2.69 24.47
C CYS A 18 -5.38 -3.04 25.97
N GLN A 19 -4.80 -4.17 26.35
CA GLN A 19 -4.63 -4.53 27.78
C GLN A 19 -3.70 -3.57 28.51
N ARG A 20 -2.56 -3.21 27.93
CA ARG A 20 -1.64 -2.22 28.50
C ARG A 20 -2.32 -0.86 28.67
N ALA A 21 -3.05 -0.41 27.64
CA ALA A 21 -3.80 0.83 27.72
C ALA A 21 -4.91 0.78 28.78
N PHE A 22 -5.63 -0.33 28.90
CA PHE A 22 -6.64 -0.54 29.91
C PHE A 22 -6.07 -0.39 31.31
N GLN A 23 -4.95 -1.05 31.61
CA GLN A 23 -4.31 -0.94 32.93
C GLN A 23 -3.93 0.50 33.28
N ILE A 24 -3.31 1.21 32.34
CA ILE A 24 -2.94 2.61 32.51
C ILE A 24 -4.19 3.48 32.78
N LEU A 25 -5.23 3.32 31.98
CA LEU A 25 -6.44 4.13 32.06
C LEU A 25 -7.22 3.86 33.34
N THR A 26 -7.31 2.61 33.79
CA THR A 26 -8.08 2.26 35.01
C THR A 26 -7.32 2.41 36.29
N GLU A 27 -6.01 2.07 36.32
CA GLU A 27 -5.21 2.05 37.55
C GLU A 27 -4.50 3.37 37.82
N ILE A 28 -4.05 4.09 36.77
CA ILE A 28 -3.30 5.34 36.91
C ILE A 28 -4.20 6.56 36.70
N VAL A 29 -4.99 6.55 35.60
CA VAL A 29 -5.89 7.67 35.23
C VAL A 29 -7.19 7.60 36.02
N LEU A 30 -7.55 6.43 36.59
CA LEU A 30 -8.79 6.15 37.30
C LEU A 30 -10.06 6.37 36.47
N MET A 31 -9.95 6.10 35.17
CA MET A 31 -11.08 6.14 34.24
C MET A 31 -12.01 4.94 34.49
N ARG A 32 -13.32 5.12 34.33
CA ARG A 32 -14.26 4.01 34.44
C ARG A 32 -14.12 3.13 33.20
N GLU A 33 -14.22 1.81 33.37
CA GLU A 33 -14.08 0.84 32.29
C GLU A 33 -15.09 1.08 31.15
N GLU A 34 -16.33 1.50 31.49
CA GLU A 34 -17.42 1.77 30.56
C GLU A 34 -17.20 3.01 29.68
N ASP A 35 -16.26 3.89 30.06
CA ASP A 35 -15.94 5.10 29.31
C ASP A 35 -14.78 4.85 28.32
N ILE A 36 -14.23 3.62 28.26
CA ILE A 36 -13.12 3.25 27.40
C ILE A 36 -13.66 2.63 26.10
N ILE A 37 -13.21 3.18 24.99
CA ILE A 37 -13.49 2.65 23.64
C ILE A 37 -12.14 2.31 23.00
N PHE A 38 -11.93 1.04 22.66
CA PHE A 38 -10.75 0.62 21.92
C PHE A 38 -11.01 0.54 20.42
N ASP A 39 -10.13 1.09 19.62
CA ASP A 39 -10.03 0.84 18.19
C ASP A 39 -8.74 0.05 17.91
N PRO A 40 -8.82 -1.29 17.76
CA PRO A 40 -7.66 -2.12 17.49
C PRO A 40 -7.19 -2.10 16.03
N ASN A 41 -7.56 -1.10 15.26
CA ASN A 41 -7.29 -0.86 13.85
C ASN A 41 -7.87 -1.93 12.91
N ILE A 42 -8.70 -1.49 11.98
CA ILE A 42 -9.10 -2.28 10.81
C ILE A 42 -8.17 -1.91 9.66
N PHE A 43 -7.52 -2.92 9.08
CA PHE A 43 -6.65 -2.78 7.93
C PHE A 43 -7.33 -3.30 6.66
N ALA A 44 -6.80 -2.88 5.51
CA ALA A 44 -7.27 -3.35 4.22
C ALA A 44 -6.97 -4.84 4.03
N VAL A 45 -7.96 -5.56 3.54
CA VAL A 45 -7.81 -6.97 3.11
C VAL A 45 -7.78 -7.06 1.58
N ALA A 46 -7.47 -8.23 1.05
CA ALA A 46 -7.34 -8.48 -0.39
C ALA A 46 -6.42 -7.45 -1.09
N THR A 47 -5.29 -7.13 -0.49
CA THR A 47 -4.31 -6.20 -1.06
C THR A 47 -3.38 -6.88 -2.08
N GLY A 48 -3.34 -8.21 -2.08
CA GLY A 48 -2.36 -9.00 -2.82
C GLY A 48 -1.01 -9.13 -2.12
N ILE A 49 -0.87 -8.58 -0.90
CA ILE A 49 0.29 -8.70 -0.03
C ILE A 49 0.01 -9.82 0.97
N GLU A 50 0.87 -10.81 1.06
CA GLU A 50 0.63 -12.04 1.84
C GLU A 50 0.49 -11.75 3.34
N GLU A 51 1.30 -10.85 3.88
CA GLU A 51 1.27 -10.43 5.28
C GLU A 51 -0.07 -9.80 5.69
N HIS A 52 -0.85 -9.30 4.73
CA HIS A 52 -2.16 -8.69 4.98
C HIS A 52 -3.32 -9.68 5.01
N ASN A 53 -3.10 -10.94 4.63
CA ASN A 53 -4.18 -11.93 4.51
C ASN A 53 -4.91 -12.17 5.83
N GLN A 54 -4.20 -12.08 6.96
CA GLN A 54 -4.75 -12.31 8.30
C GLN A 54 -5.45 -11.09 8.92
N TYR A 55 -5.40 -9.90 8.32
CA TYR A 55 -5.85 -8.66 8.96
C TYR A 55 -7.34 -8.67 9.34
N GLY A 56 -8.21 -9.21 8.48
CA GLY A 56 -9.65 -9.31 8.76
C GLY A 56 -9.93 -10.21 9.96
N LYS A 57 -9.37 -11.41 9.94
CA LYS A 57 -9.48 -12.40 11.00
C LYS A 57 -8.87 -11.92 12.30
N ALA A 58 -7.67 -11.32 12.24
CA ALA A 58 -6.97 -10.79 13.41
C ALA A 58 -7.78 -9.72 14.15
N TYR A 59 -8.50 -8.84 13.43
CA TYR A 59 -9.39 -7.87 14.06
C TYR A 59 -10.57 -8.55 14.75
N ILE A 60 -11.28 -9.45 14.06
CA ILE A 60 -12.48 -10.14 14.58
C ILE A 60 -12.12 -10.93 15.85
N ASP A 61 -11.05 -11.70 15.80
CA ASP A 61 -10.57 -12.48 16.94
C ASP A 61 -10.11 -11.59 18.10
N ALA A 62 -9.43 -10.45 17.79
CA ALA A 62 -9.01 -9.49 18.81
C ALA A 62 -10.20 -8.81 19.49
N ALA A 63 -11.22 -8.38 18.73
CA ALA A 63 -12.45 -7.82 19.29
C ALA A 63 -13.10 -8.77 20.31
N LYS A 64 -13.22 -10.05 19.93
CA LYS A 64 -13.71 -11.10 20.82
C LYS A 64 -12.88 -11.24 22.08
N ARG A 65 -11.55 -11.27 21.93
CA ARG A 65 -10.62 -11.46 23.06
C ARG A 65 -10.60 -10.25 24.00
N ILE A 66 -10.63 -9.03 23.45
CA ILE A 66 -10.70 -7.78 24.23
C ILE A 66 -11.96 -7.78 25.08
N ARG A 67 -13.13 -8.11 24.52
CA ARG A 67 -14.39 -8.19 25.28
C ARG A 67 -14.41 -9.28 26.34
N GLN A 68 -13.71 -10.40 26.12
CA GLN A 68 -13.57 -11.45 27.15
C GLN A 68 -12.71 -11.00 28.31
N LEU A 69 -11.62 -10.28 28.06
CA LEU A 69 -10.68 -9.82 29.08
C LEU A 69 -11.15 -8.57 29.81
N MET A 70 -11.87 -7.70 29.10
CA MET A 70 -12.33 -6.38 29.57
C MET A 70 -13.80 -6.22 29.19
N PRO A 71 -14.74 -6.89 29.89
CA PRO A 71 -16.11 -7.05 29.42
C PRO A 71 -16.93 -5.75 29.38
N LYS A 72 -16.51 -4.69 30.05
CA LYS A 72 -17.22 -3.41 30.09
C LYS A 72 -16.72 -2.38 29.08
N VAL A 73 -15.55 -2.57 28.47
CA VAL A 73 -15.04 -1.65 27.45
C VAL A 73 -15.82 -1.81 26.15
N HIS A 74 -15.76 -0.79 25.33
CA HIS A 74 -16.32 -0.81 23.96
C HIS A 74 -15.23 -1.07 22.93
N VAL A 75 -15.63 -1.68 21.79
CA VAL A 75 -14.73 -1.93 20.67
C VAL A 75 -15.28 -1.28 19.42
N SER A 76 -14.47 -0.39 18.83
CA SER A 76 -14.79 0.38 17.62
C SER A 76 -13.83 0.06 16.48
N GLY A 77 -14.19 0.48 15.26
CA GLY A 77 -13.29 0.42 14.12
C GLY A 77 -13.76 1.21 12.91
N GLY A 78 -12.79 1.68 12.12
CA GLY A 78 -13.01 2.36 10.85
C GLY A 78 -13.26 1.35 9.73
N VAL A 79 -14.52 0.97 9.51
CA VAL A 79 -14.93 -0.14 8.62
C VAL A 79 -14.52 0.09 7.17
N SER A 80 -14.53 1.33 6.70
CA SER A 80 -14.19 1.65 5.31
C SER A 80 -12.75 1.30 4.91
N ASN A 81 -11.83 1.20 5.88
CA ASN A 81 -10.44 0.79 5.64
C ASN A 81 -10.36 -0.62 5.09
N LEU A 82 -11.23 -1.53 5.54
CA LEU A 82 -11.25 -2.92 5.13
C LEU A 82 -11.24 -3.11 3.62
N SER A 83 -12.07 -2.32 2.93
CA SER A 83 -12.34 -2.44 1.50
C SER A 83 -11.51 -1.51 0.62
N PHE A 84 -10.43 -0.93 1.16
CA PHE A 84 -9.59 0.01 0.42
C PHE A 84 -9.08 -0.56 -0.91
N SER A 85 -8.79 -1.85 -0.95
CA SER A 85 -8.30 -2.58 -2.13
C SER A 85 -9.27 -2.52 -3.32
N PHE A 86 -10.56 -2.29 -3.07
CA PHE A 86 -11.62 -2.21 -4.08
C PHE A 86 -12.18 -0.79 -4.25
N ARG A 87 -11.38 0.23 -3.96
CA ARG A 87 -11.77 1.62 -4.18
C ARG A 87 -12.21 1.83 -5.63
N GLY A 88 -13.40 2.44 -5.81
CA GLY A 88 -14.03 2.62 -7.11
C GLY A 88 -15.01 1.50 -7.53
N ASN A 89 -15.25 0.50 -6.65
CA ASN A 89 -16.31 -0.50 -6.82
C ASN A 89 -17.21 -0.51 -5.58
N ASP A 90 -18.21 0.37 -5.57
CA ASP A 90 -19.06 0.58 -4.39
C ASP A 90 -19.85 -0.67 -4.02
N ILE A 91 -20.34 -1.45 -5.01
CA ILE A 91 -21.11 -2.67 -4.77
C ILE A 91 -20.28 -3.68 -3.94
N VAL A 92 -19.05 -3.95 -4.37
CA VAL A 92 -18.18 -4.89 -3.65
C VAL A 92 -17.78 -4.33 -2.28
N ARG A 93 -17.50 -3.03 -2.20
CA ARG A 93 -17.15 -2.39 -0.92
C ARG A 93 -18.28 -2.44 0.10
N GLU A 94 -19.52 -2.16 -0.31
CA GLU A 94 -20.71 -2.24 0.53
C GLU A 94 -20.92 -3.66 1.04
N ALA A 95 -20.78 -4.67 0.16
CA ALA A 95 -20.87 -6.07 0.55
C ALA A 95 -19.74 -6.46 1.55
N MET A 96 -18.49 -6.00 1.32
CA MET A 96 -17.38 -6.24 2.24
C MET A 96 -17.62 -5.62 3.63
N HIS A 97 -18.15 -4.38 3.69
CA HIS A 97 -18.49 -3.73 4.95
C HIS A 97 -19.55 -4.52 5.71
N SER A 98 -20.58 -4.97 5.01
CA SER A 98 -21.70 -5.70 5.62
C SER A 98 -21.30 -7.10 6.10
N CYS A 99 -20.53 -7.87 5.31
CA CYS A 99 -19.96 -9.15 5.73
C CYS A 99 -19.07 -8.99 6.97
N PHE A 100 -18.18 -8.00 6.95
CA PHE A 100 -17.30 -7.74 8.07
C PHE A 100 -18.06 -7.37 9.34
N LEU A 101 -19.00 -6.43 9.25
CA LEU A 101 -19.82 -6.01 10.39
C LEU A 101 -20.61 -7.16 10.97
N TYR A 102 -21.20 -8.02 10.13
CA TYR A 102 -21.93 -9.21 10.58
C TYR A 102 -21.09 -10.10 11.50
N HIS A 103 -19.84 -10.37 11.08
CA HIS A 103 -18.94 -11.21 11.87
C HIS A 103 -18.31 -10.45 13.06
N ALA A 104 -17.91 -9.20 12.88
CA ALA A 104 -17.26 -8.43 13.93
C ALA A 104 -18.19 -8.08 15.07
N THR A 105 -19.46 -7.72 14.79
CA THR A 105 -20.46 -7.44 15.83
C THR A 105 -20.81 -8.69 16.62
N SER A 106 -20.92 -9.83 15.96
CA SER A 106 -21.12 -11.13 16.62
C SER A 106 -19.93 -11.55 17.51
N ASN A 107 -18.77 -10.93 17.32
CA ASN A 107 -17.56 -11.19 18.08
C ASN A 107 -17.11 -10.01 18.97
N GLY A 108 -18.00 -9.10 19.32
CA GLY A 108 -17.77 -8.11 20.36
C GLY A 108 -17.46 -6.69 19.91
N MET A 109 -17.37 -6.41 18.63
CA MET A 109 -17.41 -5.04 18.11
C MET A 109 -18.81 -4.46 18.33
N ASP A 110 -18.90 -3.31 18.96
CA ASP A 110 -20.20 -2.66 19.27
C ASP A 110 -20.33 -1.24 18.69
N MET A 111 -19.27 -0.71 18.09
CA MET A 111 -19.27 0.58 17.41
C MET A 111 -18.54 0.46 16.06
N GLY A 112 -19.07 1.11 15.02
CA GLY A 112 -18.45 1.15 13.69
C GLY A 112 -18.48 2.55 13.10
N ILE A 113 -17.34 3.02 12.61
CA ILE A 113 -17.25 4.24 11.81
C ILE A 113 -17.40 3.83 10.36
N VAL A 114 -18.58 4.07 9.79
CA VAL A 114 -18.95 3.67 8.43
C VAL A 114 -19.96 4.64 7.85
N ASN A 115 -20.01 4.77 6.52
CA ASN A 115 -21.12 5.46 5.86
C ASN A 115 -22.37 4.56 5.88
N PRO A 116 -23.42 4.91 6.65
CA PRO A 116 -24.60 4.06 6.76
C PRO A 116 -25.39 3.91 5.44
N GLY A 117 -25.21 4.85 4.50
CA GLY A 117 -25.78 4.75 3.16
C GLY A 117 -25.02 3.80 2.20
N GLN A 118 -23.90 3.23 2.66
CA GLN A 118 -23.06 2.28 1.92
C GLN A 118 -23.01 0.93 2.64
N LEU A 119 -24.15 0.48 3.12
CA LEU A 119 -24.34 -0.85 3.72
C LEU A 119 -25.50 -1.55 3.02
N THR A 120 -25.34 -2.83 2.81
CA THR A 120 -26.43 -3.72 2.38
C THR A 120 -26.75 -4.71 3.49
N VAL A 121 -27.93 -5.31 3.45
CA VAL A 121 -28.26 -6.37 4.41
C VAL A 121 -27.44 -7.62 4.08
N TYR A 122 -26.85 -8.24 5.09
CA TYR A 122 -25.96 -9.39 4.89
C TYR A 122 -26.63 -10.54 4.10
N ASP A 123 -27.91 -10.83 4.39
CA ASP A 123 -28.65 -11.89 3.71
C ASP A 123 -29.06 -11.54 2.27
N ASP A 124 -29.04 -10.25 1.91
CA ASP A 124 -29.34 -9.77 0.56
C ASP A 124 -28.11 -9.73 -0.35
N ILE A 125 -26.92 -9.98 0.19
CA ILE A 125 -25.68 -10.08 -0.61
C ILE A 125 -25.75 -11.35 -1.46
N ASP A 126 -25.42 -11.20 -2.75
CA ASP A 126 -25.26 -12.36 -3.64
C ASP A 126 -24.34 -13.42 -3.01
N ILE A 127 -24.77 -14.67 -3.01
CA ILE A 127 -24.13 -15.76 -2.28
C ILE A 127 -22.66 -15.94 -2.77
N GLU A 128 -22.44 -15.88 -4.09
CA GLU A 128 -21.09 -16.03 -4.66
C GLU A 128 -20.18 -14.90 -4.19
N LEU A 129 -20.68 -13.67 -4.14
CA LEU A 129 -19.92 -12.50 -3.66
C LEU A 129 -19.66 -12.60 -2.15
N ARG A 130 -20.64 -12.99 -1.38
CA ARG A 130 -20.54 -13.15 0.07
C ARG A 130 -19.49 -14.20 0.43
N ASP A 131 -19.55 -15.37 -0.19
CA ASP A 131 -18.62 -16.47 0.07
C ASP A 131 -17.19 -16.06 -0.31
N ALA A 132 -16.99 -15.40 -1.45
CA ALA A 132 -15.69 -14.88 -1.85
C ALA A 132 -15.13 -13.82 -0.89
N ILE A 133 -15.99 -12.95 -0.35
CA ILE A 133 -15.60 -11.96 0.66
C ILE A 133 -15.20 -12.67 1.97
N GLU A 134 -15.97 -13.65 2.41
CA GLU A 134 -15.65 -14.41 3.63
C GLU A 134 -14.36 -15.22 3.50
N ASP A 135 -14.09 -15.78 2.32
CA ASP A 135 -12.83 -16.47 2.05
C ASP A 135 -11.63 -15.53 2.25
N VAL A 136 -11.75 -14.27 1.82
CA VAL A 136 -10.75 -13.23 2.06
C VAL A 136 -10.69 -12.83 3.54
N LEU A 137 -11.83 -12.59 4.19
CA LEU A 137 -11.87 -12.15 5.59
C LEU A 137 -11.23 -13.15 6.56
N PHE A 138 -11.39 -14.43 6.26
CA PHE A 138 -10.92 -15.54 7.11
C PHE A 138 -9.69 -16.27 6.55
N ASP A 139 -9.12 -15.77 5.44
CA ASP A 139 -7.95 -16.36 4.77
C ASP A 139 -8.13 -17.88 4.54
N ARG A 140 -9.25 -18.25 3.91
CA ARG A 140 -9.62 -19.66 3.72
C ARG A 140 -8.87 -20.34 2.57
N SER A 141 -8.28 -19.56 1.65
CA SER A 141 -7.58 -20.09 0.49
C SER A 141 -6.54 -19.09 -0.03
N GLU A 142 -5.43 -19.59 -0.54
CA GLU A 142 -4.37 -18.79 -1.17
C GLU A 142 -4.87 -17.98 -2.38
N THR A 143 -5.94 -18.44 -3.04
CA THR A 143 -6.55 -17.79 -4.21
C THR A 143 -7.73 -16.88 -3.85
N ALA A 144 -8.06 -16.69 -2.57
CA ALA A 144 -9.23 -15.93 -2.12
C ALA A 144 -9.24 -14.51 -2.70
N THR A 145 -8.11 -13.80 -2.64
CA THR A 145 -7.97 -12.45 -3.20
C THR A 145 -8.22 -12.44 -4.72
N ASP A 146 -7.65 -13.39 -5.45
CA ASP A 146 -7.79 -13.48 -6.90
C ASP A 146 -9.22 -13.77 -7.33
N ASN A 147 -9.89 -14.66 -6.60
CA ASN A 147 -11.29 -14.99 -6.83
C ASN A 147 -12.19 -13.77 -6.61
N LEU A 148 -11.97 -13.03 -5.52
CA LEU A 148 -12.73 -11.82 -5.23
C LEU A 148 -12.47 -10.71 -6.28
N VAL A 149 -11.23 -10.54 -6.75
CA VAL A 149 -10.89 -9.60 -7.83
C VAL A 149 -11.61 -9.95 -9.12
N ALA A 150 -11.58 -11.22 -9.53
CA ALA A 150 -12.26 -11.69 -10.74
C ALA A 150 -13.78 -11.49 -10.66
N LEU A 151 -14.36 -11.70 -9.47
CA LEU A 151 -15.76 -11.47 -9.21
C LEU A 151 -16.11 -9.98 -9.22
N ALA A 152 -15.25 -9.13 -8.62
CA ALA A 152 -15.44 -7.68 -8.57
C ALA A 152 -15.48 -7.03 -9.96
N GLU A 153 -14.74 -7.57 -10.93
CA GLU A 153 -14.79 -7.10 -12.32
C GLU A 153 -16.17 -7.32 -12.95
N ARG A 154 -16.86 -8.40 -12.61
CA ARG A 154 -18.24 -8.66 -13.09
C ARG A 154 -19.24 -7.62 -12.58
N TYR A 155 -19.08 -7.17 -11.35
CA TYR A 155 -19.94 -6.14 -10.74
C TYR A 155 -19.70 -4.73 -11.26
N ARG A 156 -18.56 -4.48 -11.93
CA ARG A 156 -18.31 -3.21 -12.64
C ARG A 156 -19.04 -3.06 -13.96
N GLY A 157 -19.70 -4.10 -14.45
CA GLY A 157 -20.32 -4.12 -15.78
C GLY A 157 -19.30 -4.17 -16.93
N THR A 158 -18.04 -4.30 -16.64
CA THR A 158 -16.99 -4.60 -17.62
C THR A 158 -16.92 -6.12 -17.79
N LYS A 159 -17.73 -6.67 -18.69
CA LYS A 159 -17.45 -7.99 -19.27
C LYS A 159 -16.12 -7.88 -20.04
N LYS A 160 -15.00 -8.02 -19.36
CA LYS A 160 -13.82 -8.57 -20.02
C LYS A 160 -14.14 -10.06 -20.21
N GLU A 161 -14.56 -10.43 -21.41
CA GLU A 161 -14.39 -11.80 -21.85
C GLU A 161 -12.94 -12.16 -21.54
N LYS A 162 -12.72 -13.16 -20.68
CA LYS A 162 -11.42 -13.80 -20.59
C LYS A 162 -11.14 -14.34 -21.99
N LYS A 163 -10.46 -13.57 -22.80
CA LYS A 163 -9.74 -14.10 -23.93
C LYS A 163 -8.61 -14.93 -23.33
N SER A 164 -8.91 -16.20 -23.09
CA SER A 164 -7.90 -17.26 -23.07
C SER A 164 -7.42 -17.37 -24.52
N ASN A 165 -6.56 -16.47 -24.91
CA ASN A 165 -6.04 -16.48 -26.27
C ASN A 165 -4.56 -16.16 -26.16
N ASP A 166 -3.73 -17.12 -26.52
CA ASP A 166 -2.29 -16.94 -26.73
C ASP A 166 -1.98 -15.94 -27.86
N GLU A 167 -2.99 -15.27 -28.41
CA GLU A 167 -2.85 -14.24 -29.45
C GLU A 167 -1.89 -13.13 -29.04
N TRP A 168 -1.85 -12.77 -27.74
CA TRP A 168 -0.91 -11.76 -27.25
C TRP A 168 0.55 -12.21 -27.38
N ARG A 169 0.82 -13.52 -27.44
CA ARG A 169 2.17 -14.04 -27.69
C ARG A 169 2.68 -13.72 -29.09
N SER A 170 1.80 -13.37 -30.04
CA SER A 170 2.17 -12.93 -31.39
C SER A 170 2.49 -11.43 -31.48
N LEU A 171 2.28 -10.65 -30.40
CA LEU A 171 2.61 -9.24 -30.35
C LEU A 171 4.13 -9.00 -30.39
N PRO A 172 4.59 -7.82 -30.82
CA PRO A 172 5.98 -7.39 -30.68
C PRO A 172 6.44 -7.48 -29.23
N ILE A 173 7.72 -7.74 -28.99
CA ILE A 173 8.26 -8.03 -27.67
C ILE A 173 7.94 -6.92 -26.64
N LYS A 174 8.02 -5.65 -27.02
CA LYS A 174 7.70 -4.52 -26.16
C LYS A 174 6.23 -4.53 -25.70
N GLU A 175 5.34 -4.90 -26.60
CA GLU A 175 3.91 -5.00 -26.29
C GLU A 175 3.61 -6.22 -25.42
N ARG A 176 4.32 -7.35 -25.63
CA ARG A 176 4.20 -8.54 -24.76
C ARG A 176 4.60 -8.24 -23.32
N LEU A 177 5.72 -7.56 -23.12
CA LEU A 177 6.17 -7.15 -21.77
C LEU A 177 5.16 -6.20 -21.12
N SER A 178 4.69 -5.19 -21.84
CA SER A 178 3.65 -4.28 -21.33
C SER A 178 2.35 -5.02 -21.01
N PHE A 179 1.92 -5.96 -21.84
CA PHE A 179 0.74 -6.79 -21.62
C PHE A 179 0.89 -7.67 -20.37
N SER A 180 2.04 -8.33 -20.22
CA SER A 180 2.34 -9.16 -19.04
C SER A 180 2.26 -8.37 -17.74
N LEU A 181 2.74 -7.13 -17.74
CA LEU A 181 2.64 -6.23 -16.58
C LEU A 181 1.19 -5.82 -16.31
N VAL A 182 0.44 -5.40 -17.33
CA VAL A 182 -0.96 -4.97 -17.17
C VAL A 182 -1.86 -6.10 -16.69
N GLU A 183 -1.71 -7.31 -17.23
CA GLU A 183 -2.52 -8.47 -16.85
C GLU A 183 -1.94 -9.25 -15.64
N GLY A 184 -0.75 -8.88 -15.15
CA GLY A 184 -0.11 -9.54 -14.01
C GLY A 184 0.35 -10.98 -14.31
N LEU A 185 0.79 -11.27 -15.56
CA LEU A 185 1.20 -12.58 -16.02
C LEU A 185 2.72 -12.73 -15.90
N ASP A 186 3.19 -13.65 -15.10
CA ASP A 186 4.63 -13.87 -14.84
C ASP A 186 5.21 -15.13 -15.52
N GLU A 187 4.37 -15.93 -16.16
CA GLU A 187 4.75 -17.23 -16.74
C GLU A 187 5.86 -17.10 -17.79
N PHE A 188 5.77 -16.11 -18.68
CA PHE A 188 6.72 -15.92 -19.79
C PHE A 188 7.64 -14.73 -19.61
N ILE A 189 7.60 -14.06 -18.44
CA ILE A 189 8.26 -12.76 -18.27
C ILE A 189 9.79 -12.83 -18.43
N GLU A 190 10.43 -13.90 -17.95
CA GLU A 190 11.88 -14.06 -18.08
C GLU A 190 12.29 -14.32 -19.53
N GLU A 191 11.54 -15.17 -20.25
CA GLU A 191 11.76 -15.45 -21.67
C GLU A 191 11.60 -14.17 -22.51
N ASP A 192 10.51 -13.45 -22.29
CA ASP A 192 10.23 -12.20 -23.02
C ASP A 192 11.23 -11.09 -22.66
N THR A 193 11.70 -11.05 -21.40
CA THR A 193 12.75 -10.11 -20.99
C THR A 193 14.08 -10.43 -21.66
N GLU A 194 14.44 -11.71 -21.85
CA GLU A 194 15.66 -12.10 -22.57
C GLU A 194 15.58 -11.73 -24.06
N VAL A 195 14.42 -11.94 -24.67
CA VAL A 195 14.23 -11.51 -26.07
C VAL A 195 14.39 -10.00 -26.18
N ALA A 196 13.76 -9.23 -25.31
CA ALA A 196 13.89 -7.77 -25.28
C ALA A 196 15.34 -7.31 -25.05
N ARG A 197 16.07 -7.97 -24.14
CA ARG A 197 17.50 -7.70 -23.88
C ARG A 197 18.37 -7.94 -25.10
N SER A 198 18.04 -8.95 -25.89
CA SER A 198 18.79 -9.27 -27.13
C SER A 198 18.48 -8.32 -28.29
N GLU A 199 17.32 -7.65 -28.27
CA GLU A 199 16.91 -6.69 -29.31
C GLU A 199 17.30 -5.24 -28.99
N LEU A 200 17.61 -4.92 -27.70
CA LEU A 200 17.96 -3.58 -27.24
C LEU A 200 19.46 -3.50 -26.94
N ASP A 201 20.01 -2.29 -26.98
CA ASP A 201 21.45 -2.04 -26.82
C ASP A 201 21.96 -2.23 -25.40
N SER A 202 21.07 -2.17 -24.39
CA SER A 202 21.42 -2.29 -22.98
C SER A 202 20.30 -2.96 -22.15
N PRO A 203 20.62 -3.79 -21.13
CA PRO A 203 19.63 -4.31 -20.20
C PRO A 203 18.83 -3.22 -19.49
N ILE A 204 19.41 -2.04 -19.27
CA ILE A 204 18.72 -0.89 -18.66
C ILE A 204 17.61 -0.38 -19.57
N GLU A 205 17.79 -0.37 -20.89
CA GLU A 205 16.76 0.06 -21.84
C GLU A 205 15.51 -0.84 -21.83
N VAL A 206 15.65 -2.11 -21.43
CA VAL A 206 14.49 -2.99 -21.22
C VAL A 206 13.65 -2.50 -20.05
N ILE A 207 14.31 -2.03 -18.99
CA ILE A 207 13.63 -1.50 -17.80
C ILE A 207 13.00 -0.14 -18.11
N GLU A 208 13.80 0.82 -18.60
CA GLU A 208 13.38 2.21 -18.84
C GLU A 208 12.38 2.35 -20.00
N GLY A 209 12.36 1.39 -20.93
CA GLY A 209 11.41 1.34 -22.03
C GLY A 209 10.19 0.46 -21.72
N PRO A 210 10.11 -0.75 -22.29
CA PRO A 210 8.87 -1.54 -22.31
C PRO A 210 8.34 -1.92 -20.93
N LEU A 211 9.22 -2.14 -19.92
CA LEU A 211 8.77 -2.47 -18.57
C LEU A 211 8.18 -1.23 -17.87
N MET A 212 8.83 -0.08 -17.99
CA MET A 212 8.30 1.17 -17.45
C MET A 212 7.03 1.63 -18.16
N ASP A 213 6.94 1.48 -19.48
CA ASP A 213 5.73 1.78 -20.24
C ASP A 213 4.54 0.94 -19.75
N GLY A 214 4.77 -0.35 -19.48
CA GLY A 214 3.78 -1.24 -18.88
C GLY A 214 3.34 -0.77 -17.49
N MET A 215 4.26 -0.41 -16.60
CA MET A 215 3.95 0.08 -15.26
C MET A 215 3.23 1.44 -15.28
N ASN A 216 3.61 2.34 -16.17
CA ASN A 216 2.89 3.61 -16.36
C ASN A 216 1.42 3.37 -16.74
N ARG A 217 1.17 2.41 -17.65
CA ARG A 217 -0.19 2.02 -18.03
C ARG A 217 -0.97 1.39 -16.86
N VAL A 218 -0.32 0.55 -16.04
CA VAL A 218 -0.91 0.02 -14.79
C VAL A 218 -1.35 1.17 -13.90
N GLY A 219 -0.51 2.19 -13.77
CA GLY A 219 -0.81 3.34 -12.98
C GLY A 219 -1.97 4.18 -13.47
N ASP A 220 -2.03 4.42 -14.76
CA ASP A 220 -3.16 5.14 -15.36
C ASP A 220 -4.47 4.38 -15.12
N LEU A 221 -4.48 3.05 -15.32
CA LEU A 221 -5.65 2.20 -15.06
C LEU A 221 -6.06 2.21 -13.59
N PHE A 222 -5.10 2.20 -12.67
CA PHE A 222 -5.38 2.30 -11.23
C PHE A 222 -5.91 3.68 -10.86
N GLY A 223 -5.30 4.75 -11.36
CA GLY A 223 -5.73 6.14 -11.13
C GLY A 223 -7.13 6.43 -11.68
N GLU A 224 -7.49 5.84 -12.82
CA GLU A 224 -8.83 5.89 -13.40
C GLU A 224 -9.84 4.98 -12.70
N GLY A 225 -9.42 4.23 -11.69
CA GLY A 225 -10.25 3.25 -10.99
C GLY A 225 -10.60 2.03 -11.85
N LYS A 226 -9.90 1.77 -12.93
CA LYS A 226 -10.10 0.60 -13.83
C LYS A 226 -9.31 -0.63 -13.39
N MET A 227 -8.39 -0.49 -12.46
CA MET A 227 -7.59 -1.56 -11.88
C MET A 227 -7.69 -1.50 -10.36
N PHE A 228 -7.68 -2.66 -9.70
CA PHE A 228 -7.70 -2.74 -8.24
C PHE A 228 -6.28 -2.89 -7.68
N LEU A 229 -6.10 -2.56 -6.41
CA LEU A 229 -4.82 -2.66 -5.73
C LEU A 229 -4.14 -4.04 -5.87
N PRO A 230 -4.82 -5.19 -5.67
CA PRO A 230 -4.16 -6.49 -5.81
C PRO A 230 -3.64 -6.75 -7.24
N GLN A 231 -4.28 -6.18 -8.26
CA GLN A 231 -3.79 -6.26 -9.64
C GLN A 231 -2.49 -5.45 -9.80
N VAL A 232 -2.40 -4.25 -9.20
CA VAL A 232 -1.16 -3.44 -9.18
C VAL A 232 -0.03 -4.20 -8.48
N VAL A 233 -0.32 -4.86 -7.35
CA VAL A 233 0.65 -5.69 -6.62
C VAL A 233 1.13 -6.86 -7.48
N LYS A 234 0.24 -7.52 -8.24
CA LYS A 234 0.65 -8.55 -9.22
C LYS A 234 1.57 -7.98 -10.30
N SER A 235 1.22 -6.85 -10.89
CA SER A 235 2.05 -6.16 -11.88
C SER A 235 3.45 -5.85 -11.32
N ALA A 236 3.52 -5.36 -10.08
CA ALA A 236 4.79 -5.09 -9.40
C ALA A 236 5.63 -6.36 -9.19
N ARG A 237 5.01 -7.51 -8.90
CA ARG A 237 5.71 -8.82 -8.83
C ARG A 237 6.28 -9.23 -10.18
N VAL A 238 5.52 -9.07 -11.26
CA VAL A 238 5.98 -9.33 -12.63
C VAL A 238 7.18 -8.44 -12.97
N MET A 239 7.10 -7.15 -12.67
CA MET A 239 8.20 -6.20 -12.83
C MET A 239 9.43 -6.64 -12.05
N LYS A 240 9.27 -6.99 -10.77
CA LYS A 240 10.37 -7.47 -9.91
C LYS A 240 11.06 -8.69 -10.50
N LYS A 241 10.30 -9.64 -11.07
CA LYS A 241 10.83 -10.86 -11.68
C LYS A 241 11.64 -10.53 -12.95
N ALA A 242 11.14 -9.64 -13.80
CA ALA A 242 11.86 -9.16 -14.98
C ALA A 242 13.16 -8.44 -14.61
N VAL A 243 13.13 -7.52 -13.64
CA VAL A 243 14.30 -6.80 -13.16
C VAL A 243 15.32 -7.75 -12.54
N ALA A 244 14.89 -8.70 -11.72
CA ALA A 244 15.77 -9.69 -11.10
C ALA A 244 16.52 -10.53 -12.17
N TYR A 245 15.86 -10.85 -13.29
CA TYR A 245 16.49 -11.50 -14.42
C TYR A 245 17.57 -10.63 -15.07
N LEU A 246 17.37 -9.30 -15.16
CA LEU A 246 18.29 -8.36 -15.81
C LEU A 246 19.50 -7.97 -14.93
N ILE A 247 19.40 -8.06 -13.60
CA ILE A 247 20.46 -7.63 -12.67
C ILE A 247 21.84 -8.20 -13.02
N PRO A 248 22.04 -9.52 -13.25
CA PRO A 248 23.36 -10.08 -13.57
C PRO A 248 23.97 -9.44 -14.82
N PHE A 249 23.17 -9.19 -15.85
CA PHE A 249 23.63 -8.58 -17.12
C PHE A 249 23.96 -7.09 -16.95
N ILE A 250 23.21 -6.39 -16.10
CA ILE A 250 23.51 -4.99 -15.73
C ILE A 250 24.83 -4.93 -14.97
N GLU A 251 25.07 -5.85 -14.04
CA GLU A 251 26.34 -5.93 -13.29
C GLU A 251 27.53 -6.25 -14.18
N GLU A 252 27.38 -7.19 -15.12
CA GLU A 252 28.40 -7.53 -16.10
C GLU A 252 28.72 -6.33 -17.02
N GLU A 253 27.71 -5.65 -17.52
CA GLU A 253 27.89 -4.45 -18.35
C GLU A 253 28.61 -3.33 -17.59
N LYS A 254 28.31 -3.15 -16.29
CA LYS A 254 28.98 -2.18 -15.42
C LYS A 254 30.45 -2.52 -15.20
N GLN A 255 30.78 -3.79 -14.96
CA GLN A 255 32.17 -4.25 -14.83
C GLN A 255 32.97 -3.97 -16.11
N VAL A 256 32.37 -4.23 -17.27
CA VAL A 256 33.01 -3.96 -18.58
C VAL A 256 33.21 -2.45 -18.82
N LYS A 257 32.25 -1.62 -18.38
CA LYS A 257 32.31 -0.16 -18.53
C LYS A 257 33.09 0.55 -17.40
N GLY A 258 33.58 -0.18 -16.39
CA GLY A 258 34.37 0.36 -15.28
C GLY A 258 33.58 1.23 -14.30
N VAL A 259 32.28 1.04 -14.21
CA VAL A 259 31.36 1.75 -13.29
C VAL A 259 31.01 0.83 -12.14
N GLU A 260 31.56 1.07 -10.95
CA GLU A 260 31.26 0.28 -9.74
C GLU A 260 29.89 0.64 -9.17
N GLY A 261 29.14 -0.41 -8.89
CA GLY A 261 28.02 -0.52 -7.93
C GLY A 261 26.86 0.45 -8.07
N MET A 262 25.70 0.00 -8.58
CA MET A 262 24.49 0.82 -8.51
C MET A 262 23.26 0.02 -8.05
N SER A 263 22.82 0.32 -6.84
CA SER A 263 21.42 0.64 -6.55
C SER A 263 21.11 1.96 -7.30
N ASN A 264 19.94 2.13 -7.88
CA ASN A 264 19.52 3.41 -8.47
C ASN A 264 19.42 4.54 -7.43
N GLY A 265 19.76 4.26 -6.18
CA GLY A 265 19.76 5.15 -5.04
C GLY A 265 18.99 4.58 -3.85
N THR A 266 19.15 5.22 -2.72
CA THR A 266 18.47 4.90 -1.47
C THR A 266 17.32 5.89 -1.24
N ILE A 267 16.10 5.37 -1.10
CA ILE A 267 14.91 6.18 -0.84
C ILE A 267 14.43 5.90 0.58
N LEU A 268 14.36 6.93 1.41
CA LEU A 268 13.80 6.85 2.74
C LEU A 268 12.32 7.26 2.71
N LEU A 269 11.44 6.38 3.19
CA LEU A 269 10.00 6.62 3.28
C LEU A 269 9.54 6.70 4.73
N ALA A 270 8.68 7.65 5.04
CA ALA A 270 8.08 7.79 6.36
C ALA A 270 6.66 8.36 6.29
N THR A 271 5.76 7.87 7.14
CA THR A 271 4.53 8.57 7.48
C THR A 271 4.83 9.53 8.61
N VAL A 272 4.51 10.82 8.42
CA VAL A 272 4.90 11.89 9.33
C VAL A 272 4.27 11.76 10.72
N LYS A 273 4.84 12.45 11.71
CA LYS A 273 4.37 12.46 13.08
C LYS A 273 2.87 12.75 13.16
N GLY A 274 2.18 12.01 14.03
CA GLY A 274 0.74 12.14 14.28
C GLY A 274 -0.14 11.43 13.26
N ASP A 275 0.43 10.79 12.23
CA ASP A 275 -0.31 10.05 11.21
C ASP A 275 0.07 8.56 11.21
N VAL A 276 -0.94 7.70 11.07
CA VAL A 276 -0.80 6.23 11.13
C VAL A 276 -1.14 5.55 9.79
N HIS A 277 -1.47 6.33 8.76
CA HIS A 277 -1.91 5.81 7.48
C HIS A 277 -0.69 5.54 6.58
N ASP A 278 -0.38 4.28 6.35
CA ASP A 278 0.82 3.84 5.64
C ASP A 278 0.58 3.03 4.37
N ILE A 279 -0.65 2.62 4.07
CA ILE A 279 -0.96 1.77 2.91
C ILE A 279 -0.41 2.35 1.61
N GLY A 280 -0.65 3.63 1.34
CA GLY A 280 -0.15 4.32 0.15
C GLY A 280 1.38 4.36 0.09
N LYS A 281 2.04 4.63 1.23
CA LYS A 281 3.50 4.65 1.37
C LYS A 281 4.11 3.28 1.10
N ASN A 282 3.51 2.22 1.66
CA ASN A 282 3.98 0.85 1.49
C ASN A 282 3.92 0.42 0.01
N ILE A 283 2.85 0.80 -0.70
CA ILE A 283 2.72 0.55 -2.14
C ILE A 283 3.82 1.28 -2.93
N VAL A 284 4.07 2.55 -2.62
CA VAL A 284 5.18 3.33 -3.21
C VAL A 284 6.51 2.62 -2.98
N GLY A 285 6.76 2.16 -1.75
CA GLY A 285 7.98 1.41 -1.41
C GLY A 285 8.14 0.13 -2.24
N VAL A 286 7.07 -0.65 -2.41
CA VAL A 286 7.08 -1.86 -3.25
C VAL A 286 7.39 -1.52 -4.71
N VAL A 287 6.71 -0.51 -5.28
CA VAL A 287 6.90 -0.11 -6.68
C VAL A 287 8.33 0.40 -6.91
N LEU A 288 8.85 1.26 -6.05
CA LEU A 288 10.22 1.78 -6.17
C LEU A 288 11.27 0.68 -5.95
N GLY A 289 11.04 -0.23 -4.98
CA GLY A 289 11.92 -1.39 -4.76
C GLY A 289 11.98 -2.31 -5.98
N CYS A 290 10.85 -2.50 -6.68
CA CYS A 290 10.80 -3.25 -7.93
C CYS A 290 11.57 -2.55 -9.08
N ASN A 291 11.79 -1.24 -8.97
CA ASN A 291 12.55 -0.45 -9.94
C ASN A 291 14.02 -0.26 -9.54
N GLY A 292 14.55 -1.09 -8.66
CA GLY A 292 15.97 -1.14 -8.33
C GLY A 292 16.45 -0.12 -7.30
N TYR A 293 15.53 0.57 -6.59
CA TYR A 293 15.88 1.44 -5.47
C TYR A 293 15.99 0.65 -4.16
N SER A 294 16.91 1.05 -3.30
CA SER A 294 16.99 0.58 -1.93
C SER A 294 15.99 1.35 -1.08
N ILE A 295 15.00 0.67 -0.49
CA ILE A 295 13.95 1.32 0.31
C ILE A 295 14.25 1.17 1.80
N VAL A 296 14.29 2.31 2.49
CA VAL A 296 14.33 2.39 3.95
C VAL A 296 13.00 2.92 4.45
N ASP A 297 12.12 2.03 4.87
CA ASP A 297 10.82 2.40 5.43
C ASP A 297 10.93 2.60 6.94
N MET A 298 10.57 3.78 7.41
CA MET A 298 10.59 4.14 8.83
C MET A 298 9.24 3.89 9.54
N GLY A 299 8.22 3.40 8.82
CA GLY A 299 6.89 3.18 9.38
C GLY A 299 6.07 4.47 9.52
N VAL A 300 5.30 4.54 10.61
CA VAL A 300 4.32 5.59 10.87
C VAL A 300 4.69 6.47 12.07
N MET A 301 4.03 7.63 12.19
CA MET A 301 4.20 8.57 13.32
C MET A 301 5.65 9.03 13.54
N VAL A 302 6.43 9.15 12.47
CA VAL A 302 7.87 9.41 12.58
C VAL A 302 8.14 10.91 12.73
N PRO A 303 8.78 11.35 13.83
CA PRO A 303 9.17 12.75 14.04
C PRO A 303 10.23 13.20 13.02
N ALA A 304 10.23 14.49 12.70
CA ALA A 304 11.16 15.11 11.75
C ALA A 304 12.64 14.84 12.06
N ASP A 305 13.03 14.96 13.34
CA ASP A 305 14.39 14.72 13.79
C ASP A 305 14.86 13.27 13.52
N LYS A 306 13.99 12.28 13.70
CA LYS A 306 14.28 10.88 13.39
C LYS A 306 14.37 10.62 11.89
N ILE A 307 13.45 11.21 11.09
CA ILE A 307 13.49 11.11 9.63
C ILE A 307 14.83 11.64 9.12
N LEU A 308 15.22 12.83 9.51
CA LEU A 308 16.41 13.51 9.00
C LEU A 308 17.71 12.88 9.53
N SER A 309 17.72 12.39 10.77
CA SER A 309 18.86 11.65 11.31
C SER A 309 19.07 10.34 10.54
N LYS A 310 17.98 9.59 10.28
CA LYS A 310 18.07 8.34 9.54
C LYS A 310 18.44 8.56 8.07
N ALA A 311 17.94 9.62 7.45
CA ALA A 311 18.30 9.98 6.09
C ALA A 311 19.81 10.22 5.93
N LYS A 312 20.45 10.89 6.90
CA LYS A 312 21.92 11.07 6.94
C LYS A 312 22.65 9.75 7.18
N GLU A 313 22.16 8.93 8.12
CA GLU A 313 22.76 7.63 8.46
C GLU A 313 22.84 6.70 7.25
N VAL A 314 21.76 6.63 6.46
CA VAL A 314 21.68 5.74 5.30
C VAL A 314 22.12 6.40 4.00
N SER A 315 22.58 7.65 4.05
CA SER A 315 22.91 8.45 2.87
C SER A 315 21.79 8.42 1.84
N ALA A 316 20.57 8.75 2.28
CA ALA A 316 19.39 8.72 1.41
C ALA A 316 19.54 9.72 0.27
N ASP A 317 19.29 9.27 -0.95
CA ASP A 317 19.29 10.10 -2.16
C ASP A 317 17.96 10.84 -2.33
N ILE A 318 16.89 10.29 -1.76
CA ILE A 318 15.53 10.86 -1.81
C ILE A 318 14.83 10.61 -0.47
N ILE A 319 14.06 11.59 -0.02
CA ILE A 319 13.18 11.45 1.14
C ILE A 319 11.72 11.52 0.67
N GLY A 320 10.89 10.54 1.04
CA GLY A 320 9.46 10.52 0.73
C GLY A 320 8.62 10.58 2.01
N LEU A 321 7.70 11.53 2.06
CA LEU A 321 6.77 11.73 3.18
C LEU A 321 5.36 11.38 2.77
N SER A 322 4.67 10.66 3.65
CA SER A 322 3.26 10.30 3.49
C SER A 322 2.42 10.85 4.64
N GLY A 323 1.16 11.19 4.34
CA GLY A 323 0.18 11.60 5.34
C GLY A 323 -1.23 11.66 4.75
N LEU A 324 -2.23 11.35 5.59
CA LEU A 324 -3.63 11.27 5.18
C LEU A 324 -4.53 12.29 5.89
N ILE A 325 -4.12 12.79 7.04
CA ILE A 325 -4.94 13.70 7.85
C ILE A 325 -4.44 15.14 7.74
N THR A 326 -5.30 16.10 8.02
CA THR A 326 -4.94 17.54 7.87
C THR A 326 -3.70 17.95 8.69
N PRO A 327 -3.49 17.50 9.93
CA PRO A 327 -2.27 17.83 10.68
C PRO A 327 -0.97 17.35 10.02
N SER A 328 -1.02 16.29 9.20
CA SER A 328 0.16 15.78 8.48
C SER A 328 0.72 16.81 7.50
N LEU A 329 -0.12 17.68 6.95
CA LEU A 329 0.31 18.74 6.04
C LEU A 329 1.25 19.74 6.72
N GLU A 330 0.99 20.07 7.99
CA GLU A 330 1.85 20.97 8.78
C GLU A 330 3.17 20.29 9.17
N GLU A 331 3.12 19.00 9.50
CA GLU A 331 4.33 18.22 9.78
C GLU A 331 5.23 18.09 8.54
N MET A 332 4.67 17.93 7.34
CA MET A 332 5.45 17.92 6.09
C MET A 332 6.14 19.28 5.84
N VAL A 333 5.46 20.39 6.13
CA VAL A 333 6.05 21.75 6.06
C VAL A 333 7.17 21.89 7.10
N HIS A 334 6.99 21.33 8.30
CA HIS A 334 8.01 21.34 9.35
C HIS A 334 9.25 20.53 8.93
N VAL A 335 9.07 19.31 8.40
CA VAL A 335 10.19 18.51 7.89
C VAL A 335 10.96 19.23 6.80
N ALA A 336 10.26 19.85 5.83
CA ALA A 336 10.88 20.64 4.77
C ALA A 336 11.72 21.82 5.31
N SER A 337 11.18 22.51 6.34
CA SER A 337 11.89 23.61 7.00
C SER A 337 13.16 23.14 7.71
N GLU A 338 13.09 21.97 8.37
CA GLU A 338 14.25 21.35 9.04
C GLU A 338 15.28 20.83 8.03
N MET A 339 14.85 20.27 6.90
CA MET A 339 15.75 19.90 5.79
C MET A 339 16.58 21.10 5.34
N LYS A 340 15.93 22.23 5.12
CA LYS A 340 16.63 23.48 4.76
C LYS A 340 17.59 23.93 5.85
N ARG A 341 17.16 23.93 7.11
CA ARG A 341 17.99 24.33 8.26
C ARG A 341 19.23 23.44 8.43
N LEU A 342 19.11 22.15 8.10
CA LEU A 342 20.17 21.16 8.20
C LEU A 342 20.97 20.98 6.90
N GLU A 343 20.74 21.87 5.92
CA GLU A 343 21.46 21.94 4.65
C GLU A 343 21.42 20.63 3.85
N PHE A 344 20.23 19.98 3.84
CA PHE A 344 20.00 18.87 2.92
C PHE A 344 19.94 19.37 1.47
N ASP A 345 20.36 18.55 0.54
CA ASP A 345 20.38 18.80 -0.91
C ASP A 345 19.63 17.74 -1.72
N VAL A 346 18.98 16.79 -1.05
CA VAL A 346 18.24 15.68 -1.68
C VAL A 346 16.77 16.05 -1.96
N PRO A 347 16.16 15.53 -3.05
CA PRO A 347 14.75 15.79 -3.34
C PRO A 347 13.81 15.25 -2.28
N LEU A 348 12.67 15.95 -2.13
CA LEU A 348 11.60 15.60 -1.20
C LEU A 348 10.33 15.23 -1.99
N LEU A 349 9.85 14.00 -1.82
CA LEU A 349 8.59 13.54 -2.37
C LEU A 349 7.47 13.68 -1.34
N ILE A 350 6.32 14.21 -1.76
CA ILE A 350 5.14 14.42 -0.92
C ILE A 350 3.99 13.61 -1.47
N GLY A 351 3.45 12.70 -0.68
CA GLY A 351 2.33 11.84 -1.05
C GLY A 351 1.29 11.69 0.05
N GLY A 352 0.13 11.18 -0.32
CA GLY A 352 -1.00 10.94 0.58
C GLY A 352 -2.28 11.67 0.14
N ALA A 353 -3.44 11.12 0.52
CA ALA A 353 -4.72 11.53 -0.05
C ALA A 353 -5.16 12.97 0.27
N THR A 354 -4.64 13.58 1.33
CA THR A 354 -4.90 14.99 1.67
C THR A 354 -3.90 15.96 1.04
N THR A 355 -2.80 15.45 0.49
CA THR A 355 -1.80 16.26 -0.17
C THR A 355 -2.30 16.72 -1.56
N SER A 356 -1.75 17.80 -2.07
CA SER A 356 -2.07 18.29 -3.40
C SER A 356 -0.89 19.04 -4.00
N VAL A 357 -0.82 19.08 -5.33
CA VAL A 357 0.17 19.88 -6.07
C VAL A 357 0.18 21.33 -5.58
N LYS A 358 -1.01 21.92 -5.37
CA LYS A 358 -1.13 23.30 -4.90
C LYS A 358 -0.56 23.49 -3.49
N HIS A 359 -0.85 22.59 -2.55
CA HIS A 359 -0.31 22.65 -1.20
C HIS A 359 1.21 22.46 -1.21
N THR A 360 1.70 21.50 -1.96
CA THR A 360 3.13 21.21 -2.10
C THR A 360 3.88 22.43 -2.62
N ALA A 361 3.42 23.03 -3.71
CA ALA A 361 4.06 24.20 -4.32
C ALA A 361 4.00 25.46 -3.42
N VAL A 362 2.85 25.74 -2.78
CA VAL A 362 2.67 27.00 -2.04
C VAL A 362 3.21 26.92 -0.62
N LYS A 363 3.20 25.76 0.03
CA LYS A 363 3.52 25.65 1.46
C LYS A 363 4.83 24.92 1.74
N ILE A 364 5.19 23.91 0.94
CA ILE A 364 6.35 23.08 1.20
C ILE A 364 7.56 23.56 0.40
N GLU A 365 7.41 23.80 -0.90
CA GLU A 365 8.49 24.25 -1.78
C GLU A 365 9.11 25.59 -1.35
N GLU A 366 8.29 26.53 -0.82
CA GLU A 366 8.82 27.77 -0.22
C GLU A 366 9.80 27.51 0.93
N LYS A 367 9.63 26.42 1.65
CA LYS A 367 10.47 26.06 2.80
C LYS A 367 11.70 25.30 2.38
N TYR A 368 11.61 24.52 1.28
CA TYR A 368 12.72 23.71 0.80
C TYR A 368 12.82 23.76 -0.73
N PRO A 369 13.60 24.71 -1.29
CA PRO A 369 13.66 24.94 -2.74
C PRO A 369 14.57 23.96 -3.51
N GLN A 370 15.16 22.96 -2.86
CA GLN A 370 16.10 22.02 -3.48
C GLN A 370 15.44 20.91 -4.33
N GLY A 371 14.11 20.95 -4.45
CA GLY A 371 13.30 20.03 -5.23
C GLY A 371 12.25 19.34 -4.37
N VAL A 372 11.00 19.75 -4.53
CA VAL A 372 9.83 19.14 -3.86
C VAL A 372 8.84 18.70 -4.92
N PHE A 373 8.46 17.43 -4.88
CA PHE A 373 7.60 16.85 -5.88
C PHE A 373 6.36 16.23 -5.23
N HIS A 374 5.20 16.54 -5.78
CA HIS A 374 3.95 15.91 -5.37
C HIS A 374 3.75 14.60 -6.15
N VAL A 375 3.70 13.49 -5.45
CA VAL A 375 3.44 12.15 -6.01
C VAL A 375 1.95 11.84 -5.82
N GLN A 376 1.20 11.89 -6.90
CA GLN A 376 -0.25 11.72 -6.86
C GLN A 376 -0.67 10.27 -6.56
N ASP A 377 0.08 9.31 -7.10
CA ASP A 377 -0.14 7.89 -6.88
C ASP A 377 1.18 7.10 -6.98
N ALA A 378 1.16 5.85 -6.53
CA ALA A 378 2.34 5.02 -6.44
C ALA A 378 2.96 4.67 -7.80
N SER A 379 2.17 4.62 -8.86
CA SER A 379 2.63 4.25 -10.19
C SER A 379 3.44 5.36 -10.85
N ARG A 380 3.10 6.62 -10.55
CA ARG A 380 3.82 7.78 -11.08
C ARG A 380 5.09 8.10 -10.32
N CYS A 381 5.30 7.50 -9.13
CA CYS A 381 6.48 7.79 -8.31
C CYS A 381 7.79 7.47 -9.05
N VAL A 382 7.80 6.44 -9.90
CA VAL A 382 9.00 6.05 -10.65
C VAL A 382 9.45 7.14 -11.61
N GLY A 383 8.52 7.79 -12.32
CA GLY A 383 8.83 8.89 -13.24
C GLY A 383 9.36 10.17 -12.56
N PHE A 384 9.25 10.28 -11.23
CA PHE A 384 9.81 11.40 -10.47
C PHE A 384 11.20 11.11 -9.90
N VAL A 385 11.57 9.83 -9.78
CA VAL A 385 12.85 9.41 -9.17
C VAL A 385 13.89 8.96 -10.20
N ALA A 386 13.46 8.69 -11.44
CA ALA A 386 14.32 8.43 -12.59
C ALA A 386 14.84 9.76 -13.17
#